data_fbddb05fc4f78b48cd4ea9eda02cd88b
#
_entry.id   fbddb05fc4f78b48cd4ea9eda02cd88b
#
_cell.length_a   1.000
_cell.length_b   1.000
_cell.length_c   1.000
_cell.angle_alpha   90.00
_cell.angle_beta   90.00
_cell.angle_gamma   90.00
#
_symmetry.space_group_name_H-M   'P 1'
#
loop_
_entity.id
_entity.type
_entity.pdbx_description
1 polymer ?
#
loop_
_entity_poly.entity_id
_entity_poly.type
_entity_poly.pdbx_seq_one_letter_code
_entity_poly.pdbx_strand_id
1 'polypeptide(L)'
;MKLTTTTQVSVDGVMQANGGPNVLDAGFERAGWARPLFGGEAMTFVDQMYQRADAFLFGRRTYELFAGYWGVMDPGSGPIADALNARPKYVASNTLTEPRWATTTVLSGDLAKAIRELKAGPEGELQVHGSGALIRWLLENDLVDEMNLLTVPVVVGQGTRLFPDAGPDLALDLVESRAFSKGITLQTYRPAGRPRYATD
;
A
#
# COMPACT_ATOMS: atom_id res chain seq x y z
N MET A 1 10.35 7.31 -12.10
CA MET A 1 10.05 6.11 -11.25
C MET A 1 8.74 5.48 -11.68
N LYS A 2 8.63 4.16 -11.62
CA LYS A 2 7.37 3.41 -11.68
C LYS A 2 6.64 3.54 -10.35
N LEU A 3 5.36 3.93 -10.33
CA LEU A 3 4.56 3.97 -9.11
C LEU A 3 3.79 2.66 -8.96
N THR A 4 4.07 1.94 -7.88
CA THR A 4 3.41 0.67 -7.56
C THR A 4 2.63 0.79 -6.25
N THR A 5 1.44 0.21 -6.21
CA THR A 5 0.69 0.09 -4.95
C THR A 5 0.69 -1.36 -4.49
N THR A 6 0.80 -1.59 -3.20
CA THR A 6 0.69 -2.94 -2.63
C THR A 6 -0.21 -2.91 -1.42
N THR A 7 -1.25 -3.73 -1.45
CA THR A 7 -2.24 -3.81 -0.37
C THR A 7 -2.57 -5.26 -0.05
N GLN A 8 -2.58 -5.56 1.24
CA GLN A 8 -3.13 -6.80 1.77
C GLN A 8 -4.62 -6.61 1.99
N VAL A 9 -5.43 -7.48 1.39
CA VAL A 9 -6.89 -7.46 1.53
C VAL A 9 -7.40 -8.84 1.93
N SER A 10 -8.50 -8.87 2.66
CA SER A 10 -9.29 -10.10 2.87
C SER A 10 -10.08 -10.45 1.61
N VAL A 11 -10.68 -11.63 1.58
CA VAL A 11 -11.56 -12.07 0.47
C VAL A 11 -12.74 -11.11 0.25
N ASP A 12 -13.24 -10.49 1.32
CA ASP A 12 -14.29 -9.46 1.27
C ASP A 12 -13.74 -8.03 1.15
N GLY A 13 -12.45 -7.87 0.80
CA GLY A 13 -11.83 -6.60 0.44
C GLY A 13 -11.40 -5.71 1.60
N VAL A 14 -11.49 -6.16 2.86
CA VAL A 14 -11.07 -5.39 4.04
C VAL A 14 -9.55 -5.28 4.06
N MET A 15 -9.04 -4.06 4.30
CA MET A 15 -7.62 -3.78 4.46
C MET A 15 -7.23 -3.28 5.84
N GLN A 16 -8.21 -2.90 6.67
CA GLN A 16 -7.99 -2.30 7.98
C GLN A 16 -7.29 -3.26 8.93
N ALA A 17 -6.27 -2.75 9.65
CA ALA A 17 -5.58 -3.42 10.75
C ALA A 17 -5.10 -4.85 10.45
N ASN A 18 -4.70 -5.13 9.21
CA ASN A 18 -4.27 -6.46 8.75
C ASN A 18 -3.09 -7.04 9.55
N GLY A 19 -2.11 -6.20 9.92
CA GLY A 19 -0.88 -6.61 10.62
C GLY A 19 -1.00 -6.69 12.15
N GLY A 20 -2.04 -6.14 12.76
CA GLY A 20 -2.25 -6.17 14.19
C GLY A 20 -2.97 -4.95 14.76
N PRO A 21 -3.31 -4.98 16.06
CA PRO A 21 -3.87 -3.83 16.75
C PRO A 21 -2.93 -2.62 16.68
N ASN A 22 -3.50 -1.45 16.51
CA ASN A 22 -2.76 -0.20 16.51
C ASN A 22 -3.63 0.94 17.10
N VAL A 23 -2.98 2.04 17.47
CA VAL A 23 -3.65 3.16 18.14
C VAL A 23 -4.69 3.87 17.27
N LEU A 24 -4.55 3.81 15.94
CA LEU A 24 -5.47 4.46 15.01
C LEU A 24 -6.70 3.59 14.67
N ASP A 25 -6.66 2.31 15.00
CA ASP A 25 -7.74 1.34 14.85
C ASP A 25 -8.23 0.83 16.21
N ALA A 26 -8.12 1.64 17.25
CA ALA A 26 -8.60 1.30 18.59
C ALA A 26 -10.08 0.90 18.55
N GLY A 27 -10.40 -0.27 19.08
CA GLY A 27 -11.76 -0.84 19.07
C GLY A 27 -12.07 -1.72 17.83
N PHE A 28 -11.17 -1.89 16.88
CA PHE A 28 -11.34 -2.87 15.81
C PHE A 28 -10.97 -4.27 16.31
N GLU A 29 -11.98 -5.06 16.65
CA GLU A 29 -11.83 -6.35 17.35
C GLU A 29 -11.12 -7.43 16.53
N ARG A 30 -11.12 -7.31 15.18
CA ARG A 30 -10.57 -8.31 14.24
C ARG A 30 -9.18 -7.94 13.72
N ALA A 31 -8.47 -7.07 14.45
CA ALA A 31 -7.11 -6.65 14.07
C ALA A 31 -6.14 -7.84 14.02
N GLY A 32 -5.18 -7.80 13.09
CA GLY A 32 -4.18 -8.85 12.91
C GLY A 32 -4.66 -10.07 12.14
N TRP A 33 -5.80 -9.98 11.47
CA TRP A 33 -6.42 -11.09 10.74
C TRP A 33 -5.54 -11.70 9.64
N ALA A 34 -4.60 -10.95 9.08
CA ALA A 34 -3.68 -11.44 8.07
C ALA A 34 -2.44 -12.13 8.68
N ARG A 35 -2.01 -11.71 9.87
CA ARG A 35 -0.73 -12.08 10.48
C ARG A 35 -0.47 -13.59 10.60
N PRO A 36 -1.43 -14.46 10.99
CA PRO A 36 -1.18 -15.89 11.11
C PRO A 36 -0.84 -16.59 9.79
N LEU A 37 -1.25 -16.01 8.67
CA LEU A 37 -1.07 -16.55 7.34
C LEU A 37 0.20 -16.06 6.65
N PHE A 38 0.73 -14.91 7.07
CA PHE A 38 2.02 -14.43 6.59
C PHE A 38 3.16 -15.24 7.20
N GLY A 39 3.99 -15.84 6.34
CA GLY A 39 5.17 -16.63 6.68
C GLY A 39 5.67 -17.38 5.45
N GLY A 40 6.88 -17.94 5.55
CA GLY A 40 7.48 -18.67 4.44
C GLY A 40 7.57 -17.82 3.16
N GLU A 41 7.10 -18.36 2.04
CA GLU A 41 7.20 -17.73 0.72
C GLU A 41 6.51 -16.35 0.62
N ALA A 42 5.33 -16.19 1.25
CA ALA A 42 4.63 -14.91 1.20
C ALA A 42 5.42 -13.81 1.92
N MET A 43 6.05 -14.14 3.05
CA MET A 43 6.91 -13.18 3.78
C MET A 43 8.18 -12.87 2.99
N THR A 44 8.83 -13.88 2.42
CA THR A 44 10.00 -13.67 1.55
C THR A 44 9.67 -12.76 0.38
N PHE A 45 8.51 -12.93 -0.25
CA PHE A 45 8.05 -12.05 -1.32
C PHE A 45 7.89 -10.61 -0.83
N VAL A 46 7.27 -10.41 0.32
CA VAL A 46 7.08 -9.07 0.92
C VAL A 46 8.42 -8.42 1.25
N ASP A 47 9.36 -9.16 1.87
CA ASP A 47 10.71 -8.67 2.16
C ASP A 47 11.43 -8.19 0.89
N GLN A 48 11.43 -9.01 -0.16
CA GLN A 48 12.04 -8.68 -1.46
C GLN A 48 11.38 -7.46 -2.10
N MET A 49 10.07 -7.34 -1.99
CA MET A 49 9.31 -6.21 -2.51
C MET A 49 9.75 -4.89 -1.84
N TYR A 50 9.82 -4.86 -0.50
CA TYR A 50 10.30 -3.67 0.21
C TYR A 50 11.76 -3.34 -0.13
N GLN A 51 12.61 -4.35 -0.29
CA GLN A 51 14.03 -4.15 -0.61
C GLN A 51 14.27 -3.52 -1.98
N ARG A 52 13.42 -3.78 -2.99
CA ARG A 52 13.59 -3.19 -4.33
C ARG A 52 13.04 -1.76 -4.45
N ALA A 53 12.32 -1.25 -3.44
CA ALA A 53 11.85 0.13 -3.46
C ALA A 53 13.01 1.12 -3.51
N ASP A 54 12.90 2.17 -4.30
CA ASP A 54 13.81 3.32 -4.27
C ASP A 54 13.27 4.44 -3.40
N ALA A 55 11.94 4.52 -3.26
CA ALA A 55 11.26 5.46 -2.39
C ALA A 55 9.88 4.93 -1.97
N PHE A 56 9.33 5.52 -0.92
CA PHE A 56 7.98 5.22 -0.42
C PHE A 56 7.08 6.44 -0.45
N LEU A 57 5.80 6.26 -0.79
CA LEU A 57 4.77 7.28 -0.70
C LEU A 57 3.65 6.79 0.21
N PHE A 58 3.30 7.58 1.20
CA PHE A 58 2.28 7.28 2.20
C PHE A 58 1.19 8.34 2.25
N GLY A 59 -0.05 7.92 2.54
CA GLY A 59 -1.02 8.80 3.15
C GLY A 59 -0.67 9.03 4.64
N ARG A 60 -1.06 10.18 5.19
CA ARG A 60 -0.71 10.59 6.56
C ARG A 60 -0.95 9.47 7.60
N ARG A 61 -2.12 8.84 7.60
CA ARG A 61 -2.46 7.78 8.58
C ARG A 61 -1.47 6.61 8.53
N THR A 62 -1.15 6.13 7.34
CA THR A 62 -0.17 5.03 7.17
C THR A 62 1.22 5.47 7.57
N TYR A 63 1.61 6.70 7.23
CA TYR A 63 2.88 7.27 7.66
C TYR A 63 3.02 7.29 9.18
N GLU A 64 2.02 7.79 9.90
CA GLU A 64 2.04 7.86 11.37
C GLU A 64 2.14 6.47 12.01
N LEU A 65 1.41 5.47 11.47
CA LEU A 65 1.51 4.08 11.91
C LEU A 65 2.90 3.50 11.66
N PHE A 66 3.43 3.68 10.47
CA PHE A 66 4.72 3.12 10.08
C PHE A 66 5.88 3.80 10.81
N ALA A 67 5.84 5.11 10.97
CA ALA A 67 6.82 5.86 11.74
C ALA A 67 6.86 5.41 13.21
N GLY A 68 5.71 5.15 13.80
CA GLY A 68 5.61 4.69 15.20
C GLY A 68 6.02 3.24 15.42
N TYR A 69 6.06 2.41 14.38
CA TYR A 69 6.44 1.00 14.47
C TYR A 69 7.81 0.73 13.82
N TRP A 70 7.93 0.96 12.52
CA TRP A 70 9.16 0.70 11.77
C TRP A 70 10.23 1.77 12.00
N GLY A 71 9.80 3.03 12.16
CA GLY A 71 10.70 4.17 12.32
C GLY A 71 11.46 4.20 13.66
N VAL A 72 11.04 3.39 14.62
CA VAL A 72 11.68 3.28 15.95
C VAL A 72 12.48 1.99 16.10
N MET A 73 12.54 1.15 15.06
CA MET A 73 13.34 -0.08 15.08
C MET A 73 14.81 0.20 14.84
N ASP A 74 15.65 -0.54 15.53
CA ASP A 74 17.11 -0.47 15.36
C ASP A 74 17.53 -0.98 13.95
N PRO A 75 18.64 -0.46 13.39
CA PRO A 75 19.22 -0.99 12.16
C PRO A 75 19.49 -2.50 12.28
N GLY A 76 19.16 -3.26 11.25
CA GLY A 76 19.30 -4.72 11.23
C GLY A 76 18.12 -5.47 11.88
N SER A 77 17.02 -4.79 12.23
CA SER A 77 15.82 -5.44 12.76
C SER A 77 15.07 -6.27 11.72
N GLY A 78 15.42 -6.13 10.45
CA GLY A 78 14.89 -6.94 9.37
C GLY A 78 14.74 -6.19 8.04
N PRO A 79 14.55 -6.93 6.93
CA PRO A 79 14.60 -6.36 5.57
C PRO A 79 13.63 -5.20 5.34
N ILE A 80 12.40 -5.30 5.89
CA ILE A 80 11.38 -4.25 5.76
C ILE A 80 11.78 -3.00 6.55
N ALA A 81 12.20 -3.15 7.81
CA ALA A 81 12.61 -2.03 8.66
C ALA A 81 13.80 -1.29 8.04
N ASP A 82 14.79 -2.04 7.59
CA ASP A 82 16.01 -1.49 6.98
C ASP A 82 15.69 -0.74 5.69
N ALA A 83 14.85 -1.30 4.81
CA ALA A 83 14.43 -0.65 3.59
C ALA A 83 13.65 0.66 3.87
N LEU A 84 12.68 0.62 4.77
CA LEU A 84 11.86 1.76 5.14
C LEU A 84 12.70 2.88 5.80
N ASN A 85 13.64 2.54 6.66
CA ASN A 85 14.47 3.53 7.36
C ASN A 85 15.53 4.17 6.45
N ALA A 86 16.09 3.41 5.50
CA ALA A 86 17.16 3.90 4.63
C ALA A 86 16.67 4.80 3.48
N ARG A 87 15.46 4.56 2.96
CA ARG A 87 15.02 5.18 1.70
C ARG A 87 14.22 6.47 1.91
N PRO A 88 14.16 7.37 0.89
CA PRO A 88 13.31 8.54 0.90
C PRO A 88 11.83 8.18 1.10
N LYS A 89 11.13 8.97 1.89
CA LYS A 89 9.71 8.85 2.17
C LYS A 89 9.00 10.13 1.79
N TYR A 90 7.87 10.00 1.11
CA TYR A 90 6.97 11.10 0.76
C TYR A 90 5.64 10.89 1.47
N VAL A 91 5.05 11.96 1.98
CA VAL A 91 3.76 11.91 2.68
C VAL A 91 2.78 12.87 2.05
N ALA A 92 1.70 12.34 1.49
CA ALA A 92 0.59 13.12 1.00
C ALA A 92 -0.22 13.69 2.17
N SER A 93 -0.04 14.97 2.49
CA SER A 93 -0.74 15.62 3.61
C SER A 93 -0.69 17.14 3.50
N ASN A 94 -1.83 17.80 3.74
CA ASN A 94 -1.92 19.26 3.91
C ASN A 94 -1.85 19.71 5.38
N THR A 95 -1.75 18.77 6.32
CA THR A 95 -1.85 19.06 7.76
C THR A 95 -0.67 18.53 8.58
N LEU A 96 0.21 17.73 7.99
CA LEU A 96 1.45 17.31 8.60
C LEU A 96 2.52 18.39 8.36
N THR A 97 2.97 19.06 9.42
CA THR A 97 3.98 20.13 9.34
C THR A 97 5.37 19.67 9.74
N GLU A 98 5.44 18.71 10.66
CA GLU A 98 6.72 18.22 11.23
C GLU A 98 6.80 16.69 11.13
N PRO A 99 7.32 16.15 10.03
CA PRO A 99 7.55 14.72 9.90
C PRO A 99 8.71 14.29 10.81
N ARG A 100 8.47 13.29 11.67
CA ARG A 100 9.47 12.83 12.66
C ARG A 100 10.35 11.68 12.16
N TRP A 101 9.94 11.00 11.10
CA TRP A 101 10.71 9.90 10.52
C TRP A 101 11.76 10.46 9.55
N ALA A 102 13.01 10.04 9.70
CA ALA A 102 14.12 10.53 8.87
C ALA A 102 13.85 10.40 7.37
N THR A 103 14.48 11.24 6.54
CA THR A 103 14.36 11.25 5.07
C THR A 103 12.91 11.39 4.56
N THR A 104 12.06 12.11 5.30
CA THR A 104 10.66 12.33 4.94
C THR A 104 10.45 13.73 4.34
N THR A 105 9.77 13.78 3.20
CA THR A 105 9.27 15.00 2.55
C THR A 105 7.75 15.00 2.55
N VAL A 106 7.13 16.09 3.02
CA VAL A 106 5.67 16.27 2.96
C VAL A 106 5.29 16.84 1.60
N LEU A 107 4.38 16.18 0.90
CA LEU A 107 3.77 16.65 -0.33
C LEU A 107 2.44 17.33 0.01
N SER A 108 2.38 18.64 -0.16
CA SER A 108 1.19 19.47 0.07
C SER A 108 0.80 20.25 -1.19
N GLY A 109 -0.42 20.76 -1.25
CA GLY A 109 -0.92 21.53 -2.40
C GLY A 109 -1.27 20.63 -3.59
N ASP A 110 -0.69 20.87 -4.77
CA ASP A 110 -0.96 20.07 -5.99
C ASP A 110 -0.23 18.74 -5.93
N LEU A 111 -0.87 17.78 -5.27
CA LEU A 111 -0.32 16.43 -5.07
C LEU A 111 -0.11 15.69 -6.40
N ALA A 112 -1.02 15.88 -7.39
CA ALA A 112 -0.89 15.19 -8.68
C ALA A 112 0.34 15.66 -9.45
N LYS A 113 0.61 16.98 -9.43
CA LYS A 113 1.81 17.55 -10.01
C LYS A 113 3.07 17.02 -9.31
N ALA A 114 3.11 17.07 -7.99
CA ALA A 114 4.26 16.61 -7.21
C ALA A 114 4.60 15.12 -7.49
N ILE A 115 3.57 14.25 -7.59
CA ILE A 115 3.79 12.85 -7.91
C ILE A 115 4.25 12.65 -9.35
N ARG A 116 3.71 13.38 -10.33
CA ARG A 116 4.20 13.34 -11.72
C ARG A 116 5.68 13.75 -11.81
N GLU A 117 6.10 14.75 -11.06
CA GLU A 117 7.50 15.17 -10.98
C GLU A 117 8.39 14.06 -10.39
N LEU A 118 7.95 13.35 -9.33
CA LEU A 118 8.66 12.18 -8.80
C LEU A 118 8.75 11.05 -9.83
N LYS A 119 7.67 10.79 -10.57
CA LYS A 119 7.65 9.76 -11.63
C LYS A 119 8.57 10.13 -12.79
N ALA A 120 8.68 11.40 -13.15
CA ALA A 120 9.57 11.91 -14.19
C ALA A 120 11.05 11.95 -13.78
N GLY A 121 11.36 11.77 -12.51
CA GLY A 121 12.71 11.71 -11.95
C GLY A 121 13.47 10.44 -12.36
N PRO A 122 14.55 10.09 -11.62
CA PRO A 122 15.37 8.91 -11.91
C PRO A 122 14.54 7.63 -12.07
N GLU A 123 15.08 6.66 -12.81
CA GLU A 123 14.49 5.31 -12.86
C GLU A 123 14.40 4.72 -11.45
N GLY A 124 13.48 3.78 -11.25
CA GLY A 124 13.27 3.12 -9.98
C GLY A 124 11.80 2.89 -9.64
N GLU A 125 11.54 2.47 -8.43
CA GLU A 125 10.20 2.12 -7.94
C GLU A 125 9.80 3.00 -6.74
N LEU A 126 8.70 3.76 -6.91
CA LEU A 126 8.00 4.49 -5.84
C LEU A 126 6.86 3.60 -5.34
N GLN A 127 7.00 3.06 -4.13
CA GLN A 127 6.02 2.14 -3.56
C GLN A 127 5.02 2.82 -2.63
N VAL A 128 3.75 2.43 -2.75
CA VAL A 128 2.63 2.89 -1.92
C VAL A 128 2.02 1.71 -1.17
N HIS A 129 2.13 1.72 0.16
CA HIS A 129 1.58 0.68 1.04
C HIS A 129 0.33 1.13 1.82
N GLY A 130 -0.29 2.19 1.39
CA GLY A 130 -1.44 2.83 2.03
C GLY A 130 -1.26 4.34 2.16
N SER A 131 -2.25 5.08 2.54
CA SER A 131 -3.59 4.63 2.95
C SER A 131 -4.46 4.21 1.75
N GLY A 132 -5.53 3.47 2.02
CA GLY A 132 -6.50 3.11 0.97
C GLY A 132 -7.11 4.34 0.29
N ALA A 133 -7.34 5.43 1.02
CA ALA A 133 -7.79 6.69 0.45
C ALA A 133 -6.78 7.27 -0.55
N LEU A 134 -5.48 7.22 -0.23
CA LEU A 134 -4.43 7.65 -1.17
C LEU A 134 -4.40 6.76 -2.40
N ILE A 135 -4.47 5.43 -2.24
CA ILE A 135 -4.43 4.48 -3.36
C ILE A 135 -5.60 4.73 -4.31
N ARG A 136 -6.82 4.87 -3.80
CA ARG A 136 -7.99 5.21 -4.65
C ARG A 136 -7.80 6.52 -5.39
N TRP A 137 -7.35 7.57 -4.68
CA TRP A 137 -7.08 8.86 -5.29
C TRP A 137 -6.01 8.78 -6.39
N LEU A 138 -4.95 7.98 -6.20
CA LEU A 138 -3.91 7.75 -7.20
C LEU A 138 -4.47 7.05 -8.45
N LEU A 139 -5.35 6.06 -8.28
CA LEU A 139 -6.03 5.37 -9.37
C LEU A 139 -6.96 6.31 -10.14
N GLU A 140 -7.73 7.15 -9.44
CA GLU A 140 -8.63 8.15 -10.03
C GLU A 140 -7.89 9.23 -10.84
N ASN A 141 -6.61 9.47 -10.55
CA ASN A 141 -5.77 10.45 -11.23
C ASN A 141 -4.79 9.83 -12.24
N ASP A 142 -4.95 8.56 -12.62
CA ASP A 142 -4.12 7.82 -13.57
C ASP A 142 -2.62 7.85 -13.20
N LEU A 143 -2.31 7.79 -11.91
CA LEU A 143 -0.93 7.87 -11.41
C LEU A 143 -0.30 6.51 -11.10
N VAL A 144 -1.11 5.45 -11.00
CA VAL A 144 -0.66 4.10 -10.69
C VAL A 144 -0.23 3.37 -11.96
N ASP A 145 0.99 2.87 -11.98
CA ASP A 145 1.48 2.04 -13.09
C ASP A 145 1.18 0.55 -12.87
N GLU A 146 1.18 0.11 -11.58
CA GLU A 146 0.93 -1.29 -11.24
C GLU A 146 0.37 -1.41 -9.82
N MET A 147 -0.58 -2.30 -9.65
CA MET A 147 -1.25 -2.56 -8.38
C MET A 147 -1.08 -4.02 -7.98
N ASN A 148 -0.48 -4.26 -6.82
CA ASN A 148 -0.32 -5.58 -6.22
C ASN A 148 -1.39 -5.79 -5.13
N LEU A 149 -2.22 -6.79 -5.27
CA LEU A 149 -3.16 -7.24 -4.25
C LEU A 149 -2.69 -8.58 -3.66
N LEU A 150 -2.43 -8.59 -2.37
CA LEU A 150 -2.21 -9.80 -1.60
C LEU A 150 -3.53 -10.17 -0.93
N THR A 151 -4.28 -11.07 -1.56
CA THR A 151 -5.57 -11.52 -1.02
C THR A 151 -5.33 -12.66 -0.03
N VAL A 152 -5.69 -12.39 1.20
CA VAL A 152 -5.58 -13.34 2.32
C VAL A 152 -6.88 -14.13 2.42
N PRO A 153 -6.85 -15.48 2.55
CA PRO A 153 -8.04 -16.33 2.53
C PRO A 153 -8.85 -16.25 3.84
N VAL A 154 -9.34 -15.05 4.15
CA VAL A 154 -10.15 -14.73 5.33
C VAL A 154 -11.29 -13.82 4.91
N VAL A 155 -12.48 -14.04 5.43
CA VAL A 155 -13.61 -13.10 5.41
C VAL A 155 -13.64 -12.39 6.75
N VAL A 156 -13.38 -11.08 6.75
CA VAL A 156 -13.36 -10.28 7.98
C VAL A 156 -14.75 -9.79 8.36
N GLY A 157 -15.60 -9.46 7.39
CA GLY A 157 -17.01 -9.11 7.57
C GLY A 157 -17.26 -7.70 8.11
N GLN A 158 -16.24 -6.98 8.53
CA GLN A 158 -16.30 -5.59 9.00
C GLN A 158 -14.98 -4.86 8.74
N GLY A 159 -15.01 -3.53 8.75
CA GLY A 159 -13.81 -2.71 8.60
C GLY A 159 -13.72 -1.99 7.26
N THR A 160 -12.69 -1.18 7.10
CA THR A 160 -12.46 -0.39 5.89
C THR A 160 -11.96 -1.27 4.75
N ARG A 161 -12.68 -1.23 3.62
CA ARG A 161 -12.29 -1.90 2.37
C ARG A 161 -11.41 -1.02 1.51
N LEU A 162 -10.55 -1.66 0.71
CA LEU A 162 -9.75 -0.95 -0.30
C LEU A 162 -10.67 -0.30 -1.34
N PHE A 163 -11.63 -1.05 -1.88
CA PHE A 163 -12.67 -0.56 -2.77
C PHE A 163 -14.00 -0.56 -2.01
N PRO A 164 -14.55 0.63 -1.71
CA PRO A 164 -15.84 0.76 -1.03
C PRO A 164 -17.00 0.43 -1.97
N ASP A 165 -18.21 0.36 -1.43
CA ASP A 165 -19.42 0.01 -2.18
C ASP A 165 -19.80 1.05 -3.26
N ALA A 166 -19.25 2.25 -3.19
CA ALA A 166 -19.42 3.32 -4.18
C ALA A 166 -18.06 3.97 -4.52
N GLY A 167 -17.86 4.26 -5.80
CA GLY A 167 -16.64 4.87 -6.31
C GLY A 167 -16.57 4.78 -7.82
N PRO A 168 -15.54 5.36 -8.46
CA PRO A 168 -15.33 5.22 -9.89
C PRO A 168 -15.04 3.76 -10.24
N ASP A 169 -15.52 3.34 -11.38
CA ASP A 169 -15.22 2.07 -12.00
C ASP A 169 -13.82 2.10 -12.64
N LEU A 170 -13.14 0.96 -12.64
CA LEU A 170 -11.79 0.82 -13.20
C LEU A 170 -11.62 -0.58 -13.79
N ALA A 171 -11.21 -0.65 -15.06
CA ALA A 171 -10.77 -1.89 -15.68
C ALA A 171 -9.32 -2.18 -15.29
N LEU A 172 -9.00 -3.45 -15.11
CA LEU A 172 -7.67 -3.91 -14.72
C LEU A 172 -7.22 -5.05 -15.64
N ASP A 173 -6.02 -4.95 -16.18
CA ASP A 173 -5.36 -6.04 -16.88
C ASP A 173 -4.53 -6.87 -15.89
N LEU A 174 -4.79 -8.17 -15.81
CA LEU A 174 -4.01 -9.07 -14.98
C LEU A 174 -2.64 -9.32 -15.61
N VAL A 175 -1.58 -8.96 -14.89
CA VAL A 175 -0.17 -9.14 -15.31
C VAL A 175 0.42 -10.43 -14.75
N GLU A 176 0.16 -10.70 -13.46
CA GLU A 176 0.65 -11.87 -12.74
C GLU A 176 -0.42 -12.37 -11.76
N SER A 177 -0.50 -13.68 -11.61
CA SER A 177 -1.27 -14.33 -10.55
C SER A 177 -0.45 -15.47 -9.94
N ARG A 178 -0.28 -15.43 -8.62
CA ARG A 178 0.53 -16.40 -7.88
C ARG A 178 -0.15 -16.78 -6.58
N ALA A 179 -0.15 -18.07 -6.23
CA ALA A 179 -0.57 -18.57 -4.93
C ALA A 179 0.65 -18.94 -4.08
N PHE A 180 0.60 -18.62 -2.79
CA PHE A 180 1.59 -19.01 -1.79
C PHE A 180 1.08 -20.18 -0.95
N SER A 181 2.00 -20.90 -0.30
CA SER A 181 1.75 -22.17 0.40
C SER A 181 0.66 -22.11 1.49
N LYS A 182 0.38 -20.92 2.07
CA LYS A 182 -0.68 -20.73 3.08
C LYS A 182 -1.98 -20.16 2.49
N GLY A 183 -2.14 -20.18 1.16
CA GLY A 183 -3.36 -19.75 0.48
C GLY A 183 -3.48 -18.25 0.23
N ILE A 184 -2.50 -17.44 0.61
CA ILE A 184 -2.43 -16.05 0.16
C ILE A 184 -2.19 -16.05 -1.34
N THR A 185 -2.93 -15.22 -2.08
CA THR A 185 -2.72 -15.03 -3.52
C THR A 185 -2.20 -13.62 -3.79
N LEU A 186 -1.20 -13.51 -4.66
CA LEU A 186 -0.78 -12.26 -5.27
C LEU A 186 -1.46 -12.13 -6.63
N GLN A 187 -2.07 -10.99 -6.88
CA GLN A 187 -2.49 -10.57 -8.21
C GLN A 187 -1.88 -9.20 -8.49
N THR A 188 -1.14 -9.13 -9.59
CA THR A 188 -0.56 -7.89 -10.08
C THR A 188 -1.38 -7.41 -11.26
N TYR A 189 -1.86 -6.18 -11.19
CA TYR A 189 -2.71 -5.56 -12.20
C TYR A 189 -2.09 -4.27 -12.74
N ARG A 190 -2.46 -3.94 -13.99
CA ARG A 190 -2.28 -2.60 -14.55
C ARG A 190 -3.64 -1.95 -14.78
N PRO A 191 -3.81 -0.66 -14.41
CA PRO A 191 -5.00 0.09 -14.80
C PRO A 191 -5.18 0.10 -16.32
N ALA A 192 -6.42 -0.19 -16.77
CA ALA A 192 -6.78 -0.34 -18.19
C ALA A 192 -7.93 0.60 -18.60
N GLY A 193 -8.10 1.72 -17.88
CA GLY A 193 -9.14 2.69 -18.13
C GLY A 193 -10.51 2.26 -17.58
N ARG A 194 -11.59 2.54 -18.30
CA ARG A 194 -12.94 2.19 -17.86
C ARG A 194 -13.38 0.81 -18.34
N PRO A 195 -14.13 0.06 -17.52
CA PRO A 195 -14.68 -1.22 -17.93
C PRO A 195 -15.70 -1.03 -19.08
N ARG A 196 -15.85 -2.06 -19.89
CA ARG A 196 -16.92 -2.16 -20.86
C ARG A 196 -18.08 -2.94 -20.25
N TYR A 197 -19.26 -2.37 -20.26
CA TYR A 197 -20.46 -3.04 -19.79
C TYR A 197 -21.23 -3.62 -20.98
N ALA A 198 -21.87 -4.78 -20.78
CA ALA A 198 -22.80 -5.31 -21.78
C ALA A 198 -23.97 -4.32 -21.88
N THR A 199 -24.24 -3.88 -23.08
CA THR A 199 -25.49 -3.15 -23.44
C THR A 199 -26.36 -4.12 -24.20
N ASP A 200 -27.58 -4.35 -23.71
CA ASP A 200 -28.60 -5.17 -24.38
C ASP A 200 -28.94 -4.61 -25.77
#